data_4fc59b4983a1201ec8d4eebfe2cdf0d6
#
_entry.id   4fc59b4983a1201ec8d4eebfe2cdf0d6
#
_cell.length_a   1.000
_cell.length_b   1.000
_cell.length_c   1.000
_cell.angle_alpha   90.00
_cell.angle_beta   90.00
_cell.angle_gamma   90.00
#
_symmetry.space_group_name_H-M   'P 1'
#
loop_
_entity.id
_entity.type
_entity.pdbx_description
1 polymer ?
#
loop_
_entity_poly.entity_id
_entity_poly.type
_entity_poly.pdbx_seq_one_letter_code
_entity_poly.pdbx_strand_id
1 'polypeptide(L)'
;MKILVICGNHKRNYNFIEYLKKLDNIEISKILLYSREDVTPIAPDNLNSNLKKLWQLHFDKRLDAENKRFNFNLSENFDEKDITKIKNVDEILSKQNEIKKIKADICFLSGVPILSQKILNILPKFTINLHLGIIPYYKGAITMFWPFLFLEPAMAGTTYHIVNSSIDAGEILHNNVPVLEKGDGMHDVAAKSVVEANKDIHLIVENIKNRISRGINPKFDLGLESKGKLFYKSDWKPSMLKIIYELYDDKIVDLYLNKEINSKNPKLKKIEM
;
A
#
# COMPACT_ATOMS: atom_id res chain seq x y z
N MET A 1 -15.01 -9.60 15.45
CA MET A 1 -13.71 -9.99 14.86
C MET A 1 -12.64 -9.03 15.35
N LYS A 2 -11.51 -9.54 15.83
CA LYS A 2 -10.40 -8.73 16.34
C LYS A 2 -9.34 -8.51 15.27
N ILE A 3 -8.91 -7.27 15.12
CA ILE A 3 -7.93 -6.86 14.11
C ILE A 3 -6.70 -6.27 14.79
N LEU A 4 -5.53 -6.77 14.40
CA LEU A 4 -4.24 -6.15 14.63
C LEU A 4 -3.87 -5.33 13.39
N VAL A 5 -3.37 -4.11 13.58
CA VAL A 5 -2.86 -3.27 12.50
C VAL A 5 -1.37 -3.03 12.70
N ILE A 6 -0.58 -3.18 11.64
CA ILE A 6 0.83 -2.77 11.60
C ILE A 6 1.00 -1.89 10.35
N CYS A 7 1.20 -0.61 10.53
CA CYS A 7 1.25 0.31 9.40
C CYS A 7 2.30 1.42 9.57
N GLY A 8 2.75 1.97 8.44
CA GLY A 8 3.59 3.16 8.44
C GLY A 8 2.83 4.39 8.95
N ASN A 9 3.56 5.35 9.49
CA ASN A 9 3.00 6.57 10.12
C ASN A 9 2.54 7.65 9.12
N HIS A 10 2.57 7.40 7.79
CA HIS A 10 1.97 8.29 6.81
C HIS A 10 0.47 8.07 6.71
N LYS A 11 -0.32 9.14 6.54
CA LYS A 11 -1.79 9.08 6.51
C LYS A 11 -2.32 8.04 5.52
N ARG A 12 -1.75 7.93 4.33
CA ARG A 12 -2.12 6.92 3.32
C ARG A 12 -1.99 5.48 3.82
N ASN A 13 -1.05 5.19 4.74
CA ASN A 13 -0.80 3.84 5.21
C ASN A 13 -1.78 3.39 6.29
N TYR A 14 -2.43 4.32 6.99
CA TYR A 14 -3.41 4.00 8.03
C TYR A 14 -4.82 4.50 7.72
N ASN A 15 -5.05 5.14 6.58
CA ASN A 15 -6.38 5.63 6.20
C ASN A 15 -7.42 4.49 6.11
N PHE A 16 -7.02 3.26 5.78
CA PHE A 16 -7.94 2.12 5.78
C PHE A 16 -8.59 1.83 7.15
N ILE A 17 -7.96 2.26 8.24
CA ILE A 17 -8.50 2.14 9.60
C ILE A 17 -9.83 2.88 9.73
N GLU A 18 -9.96 4.04 9.08
CA GLU A 18 -11.23 4.79 9.03
C GLU A 18 -12.37 3.93 8.48
N TYR A 19 -12.09 3.15 7.45
CA TYR A 19 -13.08 2.28 6.82
C TYR A 19 -13.37 1.03 7.66
N LEU A 20 -12.35 0.44 8.29
CA LEU A 20 -12.54 -0.68 9.23
C LEU A 20 -13.43 -0.29 10.42
N LYS A 21 -13.28 0.93 10.95
CA LYS A 21 -14.12 1.44 12.06
C LYS A 21 -15.60 1.56 11.72
N LYS A 22 -15.95 1.65 10.44
CA LYS A 22 -17.34 1.75 9.97
C LYS A 22 -18.02 0.37 9.85
N LEU A 23 -17.26 -0.72 10.02
CA LEU A 23 -17.80 -2.08 9.89
C LEU A 23 -18.31 -2.59 11.23
N ASP A 24 -19.49 -3.22 11.20
CA ASP A 24 -20.09 -3.82 12.38
C ASP A 24 -19.29 -5.03 12.88
N ASN A 25 -19.24 -5.18 14.20
CA ASN A 25 -18.57 -6.30 14.89
C ASN A 25 -17.07 -6.42 14.61
N ILE A 26 -16.42 -5.30 14.29
CA ILE A 26 -14.96 -5.18 14.15
C ILE A 26 -14.39 -4.44 15.36
N GLU A 27 -13.36 -5.02 15.97
CA GLU A 27 -12.56 -4.43 17.04
C GLU A 27 -11.11 -4.28 16.57
N ILE A 28 -10.62 -3.06 16.41
CA ILE A 28 -9.19 -2.79 16.18
C ILE A 28 -8.52 -2.83 17.53
N SER A 29 -7.95 -3.97 17.88
CA SER A 29 -7.46 -4.24 19.24
C SER A 29 -6.08 -3.65 19.52
N LYS A 30 -5.27 -3.38 18.46
CA LYS A 30 -3.95 -2.76 18.60
C LYS A 30 -3.45 -2.24 17.26
N ILE A 31 -2.72 -1.12 17.32
CA ILE A 31 -2.03 -0.52 16.18
C ILE A 31 -0.53 -0.44 16.50
N LEU A 32 0.30 -1.11 15.71
CA LEU A 32 1.75 -0.92 15.71
C LEU A 32 2.11 0.07 14.60
N LEU A 33 2.51 1.28 15.00
CA LEU A 33 2.78 2.37 14.08
C LEU A 33 4.27 2.46 13.78
N TYR A 34 4.66 2.00 12.59
CA TYR A 34 6.04 2.00 12.12
C TYR A 34 6.48 3.41 11.69
N SER A 35 7.58 3.90 12.26
CA SER A 35 8.15 5.19 11.90
C SER A 35 8.82 5.12 10.53
N ARG A 36 8.28 5.87 9.57
CA ARG A 36 8.83 6.02 8.22
C ARG A 36 9.60 7.33 8.08
N GLU A 37 10.30 7.44 6.94
CA GLU A 37 10.86 8.71 6.46
C GLU A 37 9.78 9.80 6.35
N ASP A 38 10.18 11.06 6.34
CA ASP A 38 9.24 12.18 6.16
C ASP A 38 8.47 12.06 4.84
N VAL A 39 7.25 12.59 4.82
CA VAL A 39 6.41 12.61 3.60
C VAL A 39 7.10 13.42 2.50
N THR A 40 7.80 14.49 2.87
CA THR A 40 8.60 15.33 1.98
C THR A 40 10.09 15.23 2.38
N PRO A 41 10.80 14.14 2.01
CA PRO A 41 12.17 13.95 2.42
C PRO A 41 13.10 14.97 1.75
N ILE A 42 14.10 15.42 2.50
CA ILE A 42 15.13 16.33 2.00
C ILE A 42 15.86 15.70 0.81
N ALA A 43 16.11 16.51 -0.22
CA ALA A 43 16.86 16.06 -1.39
C ALA A 43 18.29 15.68 -1.02
N PRO A 44 18.81 14.55 -1.52
CA PRO A 44 20.21 14.17 -1.32
C PRO A 44 21.20 15.26 -1.76
N ASP A 45 22.26 15.47 -0.97
CA ASP A 45 23.22 16.55 -1.21
C ASP A 45 23.96 16.42 -2.55
N ASN A 46 24.20 15.20 -3.00
CA ASN A 46 24.89 14.88 -4.25
C ASN A 46 24.09 15.13 -5.52
N LEU A 47 22.84 15.57 -5.41
CA LEU A 47 22.02 15.94 -6.57
C LEU A 47 22.37 17.35 -7.04
N ASN A 48 22.41 17.54 -8.37
CA ASN A 48 22.51 18.88 -8.95
C ASN A 48 21.24 19.71 -8.71
N SER A 49 21.33 21.01 -8.92
CA SER A 49 20.22 21.95 -8.63
C SER A 49 18.92 21.61 -9.33
N ASN A 50 18.97 21.13 -10.57
CA ASN A 50 17.78 20.74 -11.34
C ASN A 50 17.11 19.51 -10.73
N LEU A 51 17.85 18.46 -10.40
CA LEU A 51 17.30 17.27 -9.75
C LEU A 51 16.78 17.57 -8.35
N LYS A 52 17.40 18.50 -7.60
CA LYS A 52 16.85 18.95 -6.31
C LYS A 52 15.47 19.62 -6.47
N LYS A 53 15.29 20.45 -7.52
CA LYS A 53 13.98 21.06 -7.84
C LYS A 53 12.94 19.99 -8.20
N LEU A 54 13.29 19.02 -9.04
CA LEU A 54 12.38 17.92 -9.41
C LEU A 54 12.03 17.03 -8.22
N TRP A 55 13.00 16.78 -7.33
CA TRP A 55 12.77 16.08 -6.08
C TRP A 55 11.74 16.79 -5.22
N GLN A 56 11.94 18.10 -4.98
CA GLN A 56 11.00 18.89 -4.19
C GLN A 56 9.61 18.87 -4.83
N LEU A 57 9.50 19.17 -6.13
CA LEU A 57 8.26 19.12 -6.88
C LEU A 57 7.52 17.78 -6.73
N HIS A 58 8.26 16.66 -6.84
CA HIS A 58 7.70 15.31 -6.71
C HIS A 58 7.05 15.09 -5.34
N PHE A 59 7.76 15.45 -4.28
CA PHE A 59 7.25 15.21 -2.93
C PHE A 59 6.20 16.23 -2.50
N ASP A 60 6.25 17.48 -3.00
CA ASP A 60 5.19 18.47 -2.80
C ASP A 60 3.88 18.01 -3.45
N LYS A 61 3.92 17.58 -4.71
CA LYS A 61 2.76 17.00 -5.39
C LYS A 61 2.18 15.79 -4.67
N ARG A 62 3.06 14.95 -4.08
CA ARG A 62 2.63 13.83 -3.25
C ARG A 62 1.90 14.31 -2.00
N LEU A 63 2.47 15.28 -1.28
CA LEU A 63 1.86 15.84 -0.08
C LEU A 63 0.50 16.46 -0.38
N ASP A 64 0.39 17.22 -1.47
CA ASP A 64 -0.85 17.83 -1.92
C ASP A 64 -1.93 16.78 -2.24
N ALA A 65 -1.58 15.74 -3.00
CA ALA A 65 -2.49 14.66 -3.34
C ALA A 65 -2.97 13.87 -2.12
N GLU A 66 -2.06 13.64 -1.16
CA GLU A 66 -2.38 12.96 0.10
C GLU A 66 -3.26 13.83 1.02
N ASN A 67 -2.97 15.13 1.16
CA ASN A 67 -3.74 16.06 1.98
C ASN A 67 -5.18 16.27 1.46
N LYS A 68 -5.38 16.21 0.14
CA LYS A 68 -6.71 16.27 -0.45
C LYS A 68 -7.60 15.08 -0.10
N ARG A 69 -7.02 13.90 0.24
CA ARG A 69 -7.77 12.64 0.32
C ARG A 69 -7.69 11.92 1.66
N PHE A 70 -6.67 12.18 2.48
CA PHE A 70 -6.44 11.46 3.73
C PHE A 70 -6.54 12.40 4.94
N ASN A 71 -7.75 12.51 5.49
CA ASN A 71 -8.03 13.40 6.62
C ASN A 71 -8.15 12.66 7.96
N PHE A 72 -8.11 11.32 7.95
CA PHE A 72 -8.24 10.52 9.17
C PHE A 72 -7.04 10.74 10.09
N ASN A 73 -7.32 10.97 11.38
CA ASN A 73 -6.31 11.18 12.41
C ASN A 73 -6.38 10.09 13.48
N LEU A 74 -5.29 9.36 13.67
CA LEU A 74 -5.23 8.27 14.64
C LEU A 74 -5.40 8.75 16.08
N SER A 75 -4.76 9.86 16.46
CA SER A 75 -4.79 10.38 17.83
C SER A 75 -6.15 10.92 18.27
N GLU A 76 -7.02 11.26 17.34
CA GLU A 76 -8.41 11.66 17.61
C GLU A 76 -9.36 10.46 17.73
N ASN A 77 -8.93 9.30 17.29
CA ASN A 77 -9.78 8.12 17.14
C ASN A 77 -9.39 6.93 18.03
N PHE A 78 -8.20 6.96 18.62
CA PHE A 78 -7.66 5.88 19.45
C PHE A 78 -6.92 6.46 20.66
N ASP A 79 -7.02 5.78 21.81
CA ASP A 79 -6.23 6.08 22.98
C ASP A 79 -4.74 5.76 22.72
N GLU A 80 -3.85 6.47 23.43
CA GLU A 80 -2.40 6.20 23.34
C GLU A 80 -2.03 4.75 23.69
N LYS A 81 -2.77 4.11 24.59
CA LYS A 81 -2.56 2.70 24.96
C LYS A 81 -2.79 1.73 23.80
N ASP A 82 -3.63 2.11 22.81
CA ASP A 82 -3.98 1.28 21.66
C ASP A 82 -2.97 1.42 20.52
N ILE A 83 -2.13 2.45 20.58
CA ILE A 83 -1.10 2.74 19.58
C ILE A 83 0.29 2.51 20.17
N THR A 84 1.08 1.64 19.56
CA THR A 84 2.49 1.47 19.92
C THR A 84 3.37 1.89 18.75
N LYS A 85 4.22 2.89 18.96
CA LYS A 85 5.21 3.32 17.96
C LYS A 85 6.38 2.35 17.95
N ILE A 86 6.80 1.93 16.75
CA ILE A 86 7.99 1.11 16.51
C ILE A 86 8.89 1.77 15.48
N LYS A 87 10.20 1.73 15.69
CA LYS A 87 11.21 2.28 14.78
C LYS A 87 11.77 1.21 13.84
N ASN A 88 11.76 -0.03 14.31
CA ASN A 88 12.25 -1.19 13.58
C ASN A 88 11.20 -2.30 13.64
N VAL A 89 10.99 -3.03 12.54
CA VAL A 89 10.04 -4.14 12.49
C VAL A 89 10.43 -5.30 13.42
N ASP A 90 11.71 -5.45 13.74
CA ASP A 90 12.16 -6.47 14.70
C ASP A 90 11.68 -6.21 16.13
N GLU A 91 11.30 -4.96 16.47
CA GLU A 91 10.65 -4.65 17.74
C GLU A 91 9.30 -5.36 17.92
N ILE A 92 8.67 -5.82 16.82
CA ILE A 92 7.45 -6.64 16.86
C ILE A 92 7.71 -7.92 17.67
N LEU A 93 8.91 -8.50 17.57
CA LEU A 93 9.27 -9.71 18.34
C LEU A 93 9.27 -9.46 19.86
N SER A 94 9.68 -8.27 20.29
CA SER A 94 9.61 -7.91 21.72
C SER A 94 8.17 -7.78 22.23
N LYS A 95 7.20 -7.58 21.34
CA LYS A 95 5.76 -7.48 21.63
C LYS A 95 5.01 -8.80 21.49
N GLN A 96 5.70 -9.93 21.23
CA GLN A 96 5.05 -11.21 20.93
C GLN A 96 4.02 -11.64 21.99
N ASN A 97 4.29 -11.41 23.27
CA ASN A 97 3.36 -11.77 24.36
C ASN A 97 2.10 -10.91 24.32
N GLU A 98 2.24 -9.62 24.03
CA GLU A 98 1.12 -8.69 23.86
C GLU A 98 0.29 -9.10 22.63
N ILE A 99 0.93 -9.32 21.48
CA ILE A 99 0.27 -9.74 20.24
C ILE A 99 -0.50 -11.05 20.42
N LYS A 100 0.10 -12.06 21.06
CA LYS A 100 -0.56 -13.35 21.32
C LYS A 100 -1.76 -13.21 22.25
N LYS A 101 -1.71 -12.30 23.23
CA LYS A 101 -2.84 -12.06 24.17
C LYS A 101 -4.04 -11.41 23.48
N ILE A 102 -3.82 -10.61 22.42
CA ILE A 102 -4.89 -9.98 21.64
C ILE A 102 -5.79 -11.03 20.99
N LYS A 103 -5.21 -12.17 20.55
CA LYS A 103 -5.90 -13.22 19.78
C LYS A 103 -6.62 -12.63 18.56
N ALA A 104 -5.92 -11.78 17.82
CA ALA A 104 -6.47 -11.17 16.60
C ALA A 104 -6.77 -12.25 15.53
N ASP A 105 -7.88 -12.08 14.85
CA ASP A 105 -8.30 -12.95 13.74
C ASP A 105 -7.56 -12.60 12.44
N ILE A 106 -7.31 -11.29 12.24
CA ILE A 106 -6.66 -10.73 11.07
C ILE A 106 -5.55 -9.75 11.52
N CYS A 107 -4.46 -9.72 10.76
CA CYS A 107 -3.48 -8.63 10.81
C CYS A 107 -3.47 -7.89 9.47
N PHE A 108 -3.72 -6.59 9.47
CA PHE A 108 -3.53 -5.74 8.29
C PHE A 108 -2.18 -5.04 8.33
N LEU A 109 -1.48 -5.11 7.20
CA LEU A 109 -0.20 -4.42 6.97
C LEU A 109 -0.37 -3.35 5.89
N SER A 110 0.30 -2.21 6.04
CA SER A 110 0.44 -1.20 4.98
C SER A 110 1.68 -0.34 5.21
N GLY A 111 2.53 -0.22 4.20
CA GLY A 111 3.70 0.66 4.25
C GLY A 111 4.74 0.27 5.29
N VAL A 112 4.90 -1.00 5.58
CA VAL A 112 5.95 -1.55 6.45
C VAL A 112 7.00 -2.30 5.62
N PRO A 113 8.25 -2.45 6.11
CA PRO A 113 9.25 -3.30 5.48
C PRO A 113 8.83 -4.77 5.45
N ILE A 114 9.57 -5.58 4.69
CA ILE A 114 9.39 -7.03 4.64
C ILE A 114 9.56 -7.62 6.04
N LEU A 115 8.60 -8.44 6.45
CA LEU A 115 8.62 -9.11 7.75
C LEU A 115 9.36 -10.45 7.64
N SER A 116 10.21 -10.73 8.62
CA SER A 116 10.90 -12.02 8.71
C SER A 116 9.90 -13.14 9.06
N GLN A 117 10.25 -14.38 8.70
CA GLN A 117 9.44 -15.55 9.05
C GLN A 117 9.18 -15.66 10.57
N LYS A 118 10.15 -15.23 11.41
CA LYS A 118 9.99 -15.20 12.86
C LYS A 118 8.84 -14.28 13.29
N ILE A 119 8.71 -13.12 12.64
CA ILE A 119 7.62 -12.18 12.89
C ILE A 119 6.31 -12.77 12.39
N LEU A 120 6.28 -13.30 11.16
CA LEU A 120 5.05 -13.90 10.60
C LEU A 120 4.50 -15.03 11.46
N ASN A 121 5.35 -15.82 12.13
CA ASN A 121 4.94 -16.92 12.99
C ASN A 121 4.20 -16.48 14.28
N ILE A 122 4.29 -15.20 14.66
CA ILE A 122 3.59 -14.66 15.84
C ILE A 122 2.36 -13.84 15.46
N LEU A 123 2.16 -13.56 14.19
CA LEU A 123 0.99 -12.85 13.66
C LEU A 123 -0.15 -13.82 13.33
N PRO A 124 -1.39 -13.33 13.19
CA PRO A 124 -2.51 -14.12 12.71
C PRO A 124 -2.20 -14.79 11.36
N LYS A 125 -2.76 -15.98 11.13
CA LYS A 125 -2.62 -16.69 9.84
C LYS A 125 -3.10 -15.84 8.66
N PHE A 126 -4.15 -15.04 8.86
CA PHE A 126 -4.62 -14.06 7.89
C PHE A 126 -3.91 -12.72 8.12
N THR A 127 -2.63 -12.67 7.79
CA THR A 127 -1.87 -11.44 7.69
C THR A 127 -1.94 -10.95 6.25
N ILE A 128 -2.53 -9.76 6.06
CA ILE A 128 -2.91 -9.20 4.76
C ILE A 128 -2.18 -7.88 4.56
N ASN A 129 -1.51 -7.71 3.43
CA ASN A 129 -0.86 -6.45 3.07
C ASN A 129 -1.68 -5.69 2.01
N LEU A 130 -1.85 -4.38 2.23
CA LEU A 130 -2.24 -3.45 1.17
C LEU A 130 -0.97 -3.01 0.45
N HIS A 131 -0.71 -3.64 -0.68
CA HIS A 131 0.40 -3.31 -1.56
C HIS A 131 -0.02 -2.21 -2.56
N LEU A 132 0.84 -1.19 -2.72
CA LEU A 132 0.62 -0.10 -3.67
C LEU A 132 1.19 -0.45 -5.04
N GLY A 133 0.61 -1.44 -5.68
CA GLY A 133 0.94 -1.98 -6.99
C GLY A 133 0.00 -3.11 -7.37
N ILE A 134 -0.20 -3.33 -8.66
CA ILE A 134 -1.00 -4.46 -9.14
C ILE A 134 -0.11 -5.71 -9.24
N ILE A 135 -0.26 -6.64 -8.29
CA ILE A 135 0.36 -7.96 -8.36
C ILE A 135 -0.38 -8.80 -9.42
N PRO A 136 0.34 -9.55 -10.29
CA PRO A 136 1.78 -9.81 -10.26
C PRO A 136 2.65 -8.82 -11.04
N TYR A 137 2.09 -7.81 -11.69
CA TYR A 137 2.81 -6.96 -12.65
C TYR A 137 3.86 -6.05 -12.01
N TYR A 138 3.52 -5.46 -10.86
CA TYR A 138 4.36 -4.50 -10.14
C TYR A 138 4.52 -4.93 -8.69
N LYS A 139 5.64 -5.61 -8.37
CA LYS A 139 6.00 -6.10 -7.03
C LYS A 139 7.17 -5.31 -6.47
N GLY A 140 7.30 -5.27 -5.14
CA GLY A 140 8.43 -4.68 -4.43
C GLY A 140 8.25 -3.20 -4.09
N ALA A 141 9.20 -2.34 -4.49
CA ALA A 141 9.27 -0.98 -4.02
C ALA A 141 8.82 0.06 -5.07
N ILE A 142 8.27 1.18 -4.57
CA ILE A 142 7.93 2.38 -5.34
C ILE A 142 6.96 2.08 -6.51
N THR A 143 6.09 1.10 -6.31
CA THR A 143 5.30 0.44 -7.35
C THR A 143 4.22 1.32 -7.98
N MET A 144 3.87 2.47 -7.38
CA MET A 144 3.02 3.48 -8.03
C MET A 144 3.77 4.38 -9.01
N PHE A 145 5.11 4.40 -9.00
CA PHE A 145 5.93 5.20 -9.91
C PHE A 145 6.12 4.51 -11.27
N TRP A 146 6.36 3.21 -11.27
CA TRP A 146 6.76 2.46 -12.46
C TRP A 146 5.74 2.48 -13.58
N PRO A 147 4.42 2.37 -13.35
CA PRO A 147 3.43 2.52 -14.41
C PRO A 147 3.56 3.85 -15.18
N PHE A 148 3.82 4.94 -14.47
CA PHE A 148 4.00 6.25 -15.11
C PHE A 148 5.31 6.34 -15.87
N LEU A 149 6.41 5.81 -15.32
CA LEU A 149 7.68 5.76 -16.02
C LEU A 149 7.59 4.97 -17.35
N PHE A 150 6.75 3.93 -17.38
CA PHE A 150 6.54 3.09 -18.56
C PHE A 150 5.36 3.54 -19.43
N LEU A 151 4.77 4.70 -19.15
CA LEU A 151 3.61 5.25 -19.85
C LEU A 151 2.40 4.30 -19.85
N GLU A 152 2.22 3.56 -18.77
CA GLU A 152 1.11 2.62 -18.55
C GLU A 152 0.22 3.06 -17.36
N PRO A 153 -0.39 4.28 -17.35
CA PRO A 153 -1.12 4.80 -16.18
C PRO A 153 -2.30 3.92 -15.77
N ALA A 154 -2.93 3.20 -16.70
CA ALA A 154 -4.02 2.25 -16.38
C ALA A 154 -3.55 1.03 -15.58
N MET A 155 -2.23 0.79 -15.48
CA MET A 155 -1.64 -0.26 -14.64
C MET A 155 -1.37 0.20 -13.20
N ALA A 156 -1.62 1.48 -12.87
CA ALA A 156 -1.49 1.98 -11.50
C ALA A 156 -2.69 1.56 -10.66
N GLY A 157 -2.42 0.92 -9.53
CA GLY A 157 -3.47 0.43 -8.63
C GLY A 157 -2.90 -0.27 -7.41
N THR A 158 -3.74 -0.98 -6.67
CA THR A 158 -3.39 -1.62 -5.40
C THR A 158 -3.78 -3.09 -5.38
N THR A 159 -3.20 -3.82 -4.44
CA THR A 159 -3.49 -5.24 -4.21
C THR A 159 -3.59 -5.53 -2.72
N TYR A 160 -4.70 -6.11 -2.28
CA TYR A 160 -4.75 -6.86 -1.03
C TYR A 160 -4.28 -8.29 -1.28
N HIS A 161 -3.27 -8.74 -0.54
CA HIS A 161 -2.75 -10.10 -0.64
C HIS A 161 -2.35 -10.67 0.71
N ILE A 162 -2.36 -11.99 0.83
CA ILE A 162 -1.81 -12.71 1.98
C ILE A 162 -0.30 -12.52 2.01
N VAL A 163 0.25 -12.28 3.20
CA VAL A 163 1.70 -12.11 3.38
C VAL A 163 2.36 -13.46 3.61
N ASN A 164 3.49 -13.68 2.94
CA ASN A 164 4.43 -14.75 3.18
C ASN A 164 5.86 -14.19 3.27
N SER A 165 6.87 -15.04 3.38
CA SER A 165 8.27 -14.61 3.48
C SER A 165 8.87 -14.10 2.17
N SER A 166 8.17 -14.27 1.04
CA SER A 166 8.60 -13.79 -0.27
C SER A 166 7.96 -12.43 -0.58
N ILE A 167 8.65 -11.59 -1.35
CA ILE A 167 8.16 -10.24 -1.65
C ILE A 167 6.92 -10.32 -2.56
N ASP A 168 5.79 -9.84 -2.05
CA ASP A 168 4.52 -9.71 -2.77
C ASP A 168 4.13 -10.97 -3.55
N ALA A 169 4.30 -12.14 -2.92
CA ALA A 169 4.15 -13.45 -3.56
C ALA A 169 3.05 -14.34 -2.94
N GLY A 170 2.31 -13.85 -1.96
CA GLY A 170 1.19 -14.57 -1.37
C GLY A 170 -0.11 -14.44 -2.18
N GLU A 171 -1.14 -15.17 -1.76
CA GLU A 171 -2.45 -15.20 -2.43
C GLU A 171 -3.00 -13.79 -2.64
N ILE A 172 -3.27 -13.42 -3.88
CA ILE A 172 -3.99 -12.17 -4.20
C ILE A 172 -5.44 -12.35 -3.78
N LEU A 173 -5.93 -11.45 -2.94
CA LEU A 173 -7.32 -11.41 -2.52
C LEU A 173 -8.13 -10.49 -3.44
N HIS A 174 -7.65 -9.26 -3.66
CA HIS A 174 -8.38 -8.25 -4.39
C HIS A 174 -7.44 -7.20 -5.01
N ASN A 175 -7.73 -6.80 -6.25
CA ASN A 175 -7.03 -5.69 -6.91
C ASN A 175 -7.97 -4.51 -7.11
N ASN A 176 -7.45 -3.28 -6.93
CA ASN A 176 -8.17 -2.05 -7.24
C ASN A 176 -7.35 -1.18 -8.19
N VAL A 177 -8.06 -0.57 -9.13
CA VAL A 177 -7.56 0.52 -9.97
C VAL A 177 -8.50 1.70 -9.85
N PRO A 178 -8.00 2.93 -9.79
CA PRO A 178 -8.86 4.11 -9.72
C PRO A 178 -9.41 4.46 -11.10
N VAL A 179 -10.48 5.22 -11.12
CA VAL A 179 -10.92 5.92 -12.33
C VAL A 179 -9.90 7.03 -12.63
N LEU A 180 -9.32 7.00 -13.82
CA LEU A 180 -8.42 8.05 -14.30
C LEU A 180 -9.24 9.21 -14.84
N GLU A 181 -8.90 10.41 -14.45
CA GLU A 181 -9.60 11.64 -14.83
C GLU A 181 -8.61 12.63 -15.45
N LYS A 182 -9.11 13.48 -16.35
CA LYS A 182 -8.31 14.54 -16.94
C LYS A 182 -7.74 15.46 -15.87
N GLY A 183 -6.44 15.74 -15.98
CA GLY A 183 -5.69 16.54 -15.01
C GLY A 183 -5.13 15.75 -13.81
N ASP A 184 -5.36 14.44 -13.72
CA ASP A 184 -4.70 13.61 -12.72
C ASP A 184 -3.20 13.53 -12.97
N GLY A 185 -2.39 13.96 -12.02
CA GLY A 185 -0.98 13.63 -11.96
C GLY A 185 -0.74 12.25 -11.36
N MET A 186 0.52 11.79 -11.40
CA MET A 186 0.92 10.50 -10.86
C MET A 186 0.49 10.30 -9.40
N HIS A 187 0.66 11.32 -8.57
CA HIS A 187 0.32 11.24 -7.15
C HIS A 187 -1.19 11.29 -6.89
N ASP A 188 -1.97 11.95 -7.76
CA ASP A 188 -3.43 11.91 -7.70
C ASP A 188 -3.94 10.48 -7.91
N VAL A 189 -3.43 9.80 -8.95
CA VAL A 189 -3.77 8.41 -9.24
C VAL A 189 -3.35 7.49 -8.07
N ALA A 190 -2.15 7.69 -7.52
CA ALA A 190 -1.69 6.89 -6.38
C ALA A 190 -2.61 7.05 -5.14
N ALA A 191 -3.00 8.29 -4.82
CA ALA A 191 -3.88 8.54 -3.69
C ALA A 191 -5.33 8.04 -3.95
N LYS A 192 -5.87 8.22 -5.17
CA LYS A 192 -7.15 7.64 -5.59
C LYS A 192 -7.13 6.11 -5.46
N SER A 193 -6.03 5.43 -5.86
CA SER A 193 -5.89 3.98 -5.75
C SER A 193 -6.04 3.49 -4.32
N VAL A 194 -5.46 4.20 -3.35
CA VAL A 194 -5.58 3.86 -1.92
C VAL A 194 -7.01 4.06 -1.43
N VAL A 195 -7.67 5.14 -1.84
CA VAL A 195 -9.08 5.38 -1.47
C VAL A 195 -9.99 4.28 -2.00
N GLU A 196 -9.83 3.89 -3.28
CA GLU A 196 -10.62 2.80 -3.86
C GLU A 196 -10.38 1.46 -3.15
N ALA A 197 -9.12 1.13 -2.83
CA ALA A 197 -8.82 -0.06 -2.05
C ALA A 197 -9.50 -0.05 -0.67
N ASN A 198 -9.47 1.11 0.00
CA ASN A 198 -10.05 1.24 1.33
C ASN A 198 -11.59 1.10 1.32
N LYS A 199 -12.27 1.57 0.26
CA LYS A 199 -13.71 1.35 0.10
C LYS A 199 -14.07 -0.14 0.04
N ASP A 200 -13.21 -0.95 -0.58
CA ASP A 200 -13.43 -2.40 -0.75
C ASP A 200 -12.93 -3.25 0.43
N ILE A 201 -12.39 -2.63 1.50
CA ILE A 201 -11.83 -3.39 2.64
C ILE A 201 -12.89 -4.27 3.32
N HIS A 202 -14.16 -3.88 3.28
CA HIS A 202 -15.28 -4.68 3.81
C HIS A 202 -15.38 -6.04 3.11
N LEU A 203 -15.13 -6.10 1.78
CA LEU A 203 -15.11 -7.36 1.02
C LEU A 203 -13.99 -8.29 1.51
N ILE A 204 -12.81 -7.71 1.84
CA ILE A 204 -11.68 -8.47 2.40
C ILE A 204 -12.07 -9.07 3.75
N VAL A 205 -12.62 -8.25 4.64
CA VAL A 205 -13.02 -8.68 5.99
C VAL A 205 -14.08 -9.79 5.92
N GLU A 206 -15.11 -9.61 5.12
CA GLU A 206 -16.17 -10.63 4.97
C GLU A 206 -15.65 -11.93 4.33
N ASN A 207 -14.79 -11.84 3.31
CA ASN A 207 -14.16 -13.02 2.71
C ASN A 207 -13.38 -13.81 3.77
N ILE A 208 -12.54 -13.11 4.56
CA ILE A 208 -11.74 -13.78 5.59
C ILE A 208 -12.61 -14.35 6.71
N LYS A 209 -13.66 -13.63 7.14
CA LYS A 209 -14.62 -14.12 8.12
C LYS A 209 -15.28 -15.43 7.67
N ASN A 210 -15.72 -15.49 6.42
CA ASN A 210 -16.28 -16.69 5.82
C ASN A 210 -15.25 -17.84 5.72
N ARG A 211 -14.00 -17.53 5.42
CA ARG A 211 -12.91 -18.55 5.39
C ARG A 211 -12.62 -19.10 6.78
N ILE A 212 -12.53 -18.24 7.79
CA ILE A 212 -12.33 -18.66 9.20
C ILE A 212 -13.48 -19.58 9.65
N SER A 213 -14.74 -19.17 9.43
CA SER A 213 -15.90 -19.96 9.84
C SER A 213 -15.98 -21.35 9.18
N ARG A 214 -15.43 -21.50 7.97
CA ARG A 214 -15.35 -22.75 7.22
C ARG A 214 -14.05 -23.52 7.45
N GLY A 215 -13.15 -23.05 8.30
CA GLY A 215 -11.84 -23.66 8.54
C GLY A 215 -10.89 -23.61 7.33
N ILE A 216 -11.10 -22.69 6.38
CA ILE A 216 -10.29 -22.55 5.18
C ILE A 216 -9.04 -21.72 5.52
N ASN A 217 -7.87 -22.30 5.37
CA ASN A 217 -6.59 -21.63 5.59
C ASN A 217 -6.22 -20.68 4.42
N PRO A 218 -5.39 -19.65 4.67
CA PRO A 218 -4.82 -18.84 3.61
C PRO A 218 -3.90 -19.67 2.71
N LYS A 219 -3.83 -19.29 1.44
CA LYS A 219 -2.84 -19.83 0.50
C LYS A 219 -1.61 -18.93 0.53
N PHE A 220 -0.44 -19.51 0.78
CA PHE A 220 0.80 -18.75 0.90
C PHE A 220 1.59 -18.64 -0.40
N ASP A 221 1.16 -19.34 -1.47
CA ASP A 221 1.81 -19.34 -2.77
C ASP A 221 0.84 -18.86 -3.85
N LEU A 222 1.34 -17.96 -4.73
CA LEU A 222 0.62 -17.55 -5.94
C LEU A 222 0.68 -18.58 -7.07
N GLY A 223 1.52 -19.62 -6.93
CA GLY A 223 1.93 -20.47 -8.01
C GLY A 223 2.96 -19.79 -8.94
N LEU A 224 3.61 -20.58 -9.80
CA LEU A 224 4.70 -20.15 -10.69
C LEU A 224 4.26 -19.19 -11.82
N GLU A 225 2.98 -18.89 -11.93
CA GLU A 225 2.43 -18.07 -13.01
C GLU A 225 2.59 -16.56 -12.82
N SER A 226 3.18 -16.11 -11.72
CA SER A 226 3.37 -14.68 -11.44
C SER A 226 4.56 -14.11 -12.25
N LYS A 227 4.41 -13.95 -13.53
CA LYS A 227 5.39 -13.33 -14.47
C LYS A 227 5.49 -11.81 -14.30
N GLY A 228 5.43 -11.29 -13.07
CA GLY A 228 5.55 -9.87 -12.82
C GLY A 228 6.98 -9.44 -12.54
N LYS A 229 7.23 -8.15 -12.68
CA LYS A 229 8.54 -7.56 -12.39
C LYS A 229 8.65 -7.20 -10.92
N LEU A 230 9.76 -7.59 -10.30
CA LEU A 230 10.14 -7.18 -8.95
C LEU A 230 11.04 -5.95 -9.04
N PHE A 231 10.66 -4.88 -8.37
CA PHE A 231 11.41 -3.64 -8.30
C PHE A 231 11.99 -3.45 -6.91
N TYR A 232 13.28 -3.11 -6.86
CA TYR A 232 13.97 -2.74 -5.64
C TYR A 232 14.03 -1.23 -5.46
N LYS A 233 14.19 -0.76 -4.23
CA LYS A 233 14.38 0.67 -3.97
C LYS A 233 15.59 1.24 -4.71
N SER A 234 16.63 0.44 -4.92
CA SER A 234 17.83 0.78 -5.67
C SER A 234 17.63 1.01 -7.16
N ASP A 235 16.55 0.48 -7.74
CA ASP A 235 16.24 0.64 -9.17
C ASP A 235 15.76 2.06 -9.48
N TRP A 236 15.11 2.70 -8.51
CA TRP A 236 14.64 4.07 -8.66
C TRP A 236 15.79 5.07 -8.55
N LYS A 237 15.84 6.02 -9.48
CA LYS A 237 16.84 7.09 -9.52
C LYS A 237 16.14 8.45 -9.64
N PRO A 238 16.61 9.49 -8.94
CA PRO A 238 16.04 10.83 -9.05
C PRO A 238 15.98 11.37 -10.50
N SER A 239 16.94 10.97 -11.34
CA SER A 239 16.93 11.36 -12.76
C SER A 239 15.71 10.89 -13.56
N MET A 240 15.02 9.84 -13.11
CA MET A 240 13.78 9.34 -13.72
C MET A 240 12.63 10.35 -13.59
N LEU A 241 12.70 11.25 -12.60
CA LEU A 241 11.71 12.34 -12.44
C LEU A 241 11.66 13.28 -13.64
N LYS A 242 12.76 13.39 -14.43
CA LYS A 242 12.77 14.17 -15.67
C LYS A 242 11.75 13.66 -16.69
N ILE A 243 11.55 12.35 -16.76
CA ILE A 243 10.56 11.77 -17.67
C ILE A 243 9.16 12.23 -17.25
N ILE A 244 8.83 12.14 -15.98
CA ILE A 244 7.51 12.51 -15.48
C ILE A 244 7.23 14.01 -15.62
N TYR A 245 8.19 14.85 -15.18
CA TYR A 245 7.94 16.29 -15.00
C TYR A 245 8.49 17.17 -16.13
N GLU A 246 9.65 16.85 -16.71
CA GLU A 246 10.22 17.66 -17.80
C GLU A 246 9.73 17.22 -19.17
N LEU A 247 9.62 15.91 -19.42
CA LEU A 247 9.19 15.41 -20.72
C LEU A 247 7.67 15.40 -20.88
N TYR A 248 6.94 14.99 -19.84
CA TYR A 248 5.49 14.80 -19.89
C TYR A 248 4.68 15.78 -19.01
N ASP A 249 5.32 16.70 -18.29
CA ASP A 249 4.66 17.72 -17.44
C ASP A 249 3.61 17.12 -16.48
N ASP A 250 3.86 15.86 -16.02
CA ASP A 250 2.94 15.06 -15.19
C ASP A 250 1.54 14.83 -15.84
N LYS A 251 1.44 14.92 -17.20
CA LYS A 251 0.20 14.79 -17.97
C LYS A 251 0.03 13.42 -18.64
N ILE A 252 0.70 12.39 -18.13
CA ILE A 252 0.66 11.04 -18.71
C ILE A 252 -0.76 10.47 -18.72
N VAL A 253 -1.60 10.82 -17.73
CA VAL A 253 -3.01 10.42 -17.72
C VAL A 253 -3.79 11.09 -18.85
N ASP A 254 -3.56 12.39 -19.07
CA ASP A 254 -4.22 13.13 -20.17
C ASP A 254 -3.88 12.55 -21.54
N LEU A 255 -2.60 12.24 -21.77
CA LEU A 255 -2.15 11.59 -23.00
C LEU A 255 -2.82 10.23 -23.22
N TYR A 256 -2.97 9.45 -22.14
CA TYR A 256 -3.67 8.17 -22.22
C TYR A 256 -5.17 8.35 -22.55
N LEU A 257 -5.85 9.26 -21.86
CA LEU A 257 -7.27 9.54 -22.08
C LEU A 257 -7.55 10.12 -23.47
N ASN A 258 -6.62 10.90 -24.01
CA ASN A 258 -6.66 11.44 -25.37
C ASN A 258 -6.27 10.39 -26.43
N LYS A 259 -5.86 9.16 -26.03
CA LYS A 259 -5.37 8.10 -26.92
C LYS A 259 -4.06 8.42 -27.66
N GLU A 260 -3.27 9.33 -27.12
CA GLU A 260 -1.94 9.68 -27.64
C GLU A 260 -0.87 8.67 -27.22
N ILE A 261 -1.10 7.95 -26.10
CA ILE A 261 -0.32 6.80 -25.67
C ILE A 261 -1.23 5.60 -25.42
N ASN A 262 -0.67 4.39 -25.57
CA ASN A 262 -1.36 3.15 -25.25
C ASN A 262 -0.89 2.62 -23.89
N SER A 263 -1.82 2.23 -23.04
CA SER A 263 -1.55 1.54 -21.78
C SER A 263 -2.16 0.15 -21.81
N LYS A 264 -1.42 -0.82 -21.27
CA LYS A 264 -2.01 -2.12 -20.98
C LYS A 264 -3.05 -1.96 -19.86
N ASN A 265 -4.06 -2.81 -19.88
CA ASN A 265 -5.01 -2.93 -18.78
C ASN A 265 -4.65 -4.17 -17.94
N PRO A 266 -4.59 -4.08 -16.61
CA PRO A 266 -4.30 -5.23 -15.78
C PRO A 266 -5.48 -6.21 -15.78
N LYS A 267 -5.16 -7.51 -15.72
CA LYS A 267 -6.15 -8.50 -15.32
C LYS A 267 -6.32 -8.41 -13.81
N LEU A 268 -7.49 -8.00 -13.37
CA LEU A 268 -7.79 -7.80 -11.95
C LEU A 268 -8.41 -9.05 -11.35
N LYS A 269 -7.94 -9.43 -10.16
CA LYS A 269 -8.66 -10.35 -9.30
C LYS A 269 -9.60 -9.55 -8.40
N LYS A 270 -10.87 -9.88 -8.41
CA LYS A 270 -11.88 -9.30 -7.53
C LYS A 270 -12.47 -10.37 -6.63
N ILE A 271 -12.81 -10.01 -5.39
CA ILE A 271 -13.66 -10.84 -4.54
C ILE A 271 -15.06 -10.74 -5.13
N GLU A 272 -15.65 -11.89 -5.45
CA GLU A 272 -17.05 -12.01 -5.81
C GLU A 272 -17.88 -12.10 -4.53
N MET A 273 -18.98 -11.34 -4.47
CA MET A 273 -19.94 -11.36 -3.36
C MET A 273 -20.85 -12.57 -3.44
#